data_b4d026839ce9f4b9cbd3508d710b47d1
#
_entry.id   b4d026839ce9f4b9cbd3508d710b47d1
#
_cell.length_a   1.000
_cell.length_b   1.000
_cell.length_c   1.000
_cell.angle_alpha   90.00
_cell.angle_beta   90.00
_cell.angle_gamma   90.00
#
_symmetry.space_group_name_H-M   'P 1'
#
loop_
_entity.id
_entity.type
_entity.pdbx_description
1 polymer ?
#
loop_
_entity_poly.entity_id
_entity_poly.type
_entity_poly.pdbx_seq_one_letter_code
_entity_poly.pdbx_strand_id
1 'polypeptide(L)'
;MAFLTDLLQPASPIQEITFLDKELSGMSKYERGVIYDLFCRTEDGSEFIVEMQNRYQTLFADRILYYLSRSFSSQESRGDEMWDFRLTPVYCICFLNFHLSGFKPQSLRTVQLKVDETGELFTDKLKVFTLELPSYRNMREEDCKTQIDYWLYNITNLETMKTNIPFQQQQPVFEKVGNIAELVRMTPEELKQYNISIDTYRTNLAVMKTETAEGYAEGLAEGLAKVQEKVESAKLDIARQLLAEGLTAELVAKATSLPIETVMKLCK
;
A
#
# COMPACT_ATOMS: atom_id res chain seq x y z
N MET A 1 10.14 -10.22 18.82
CA MET A 1 10.61 -11.62 18.73
C MET A 1 9.46 -12.60 18.49
N ALA A 2 8.53 -12.81 19.43
CA ALA A 2 7.46 -13.80 19.29
C ALA A 2 6.70 -13.73 17.95
N PHE A 3 6.25 -12.54 17.54
CA PHE A 3 5.59 -12.35 16.25
C PHE A 3 6.45 -12.80 15.05
N LEU A 4 7.74 -12.46 15.02
CA LEU A 4 8.64 -12.89 13.93
C LEU A 4 8.87 -14.40 13.95
N THR A 5 8.99 -15.00 15.13
CA THR A 5 9.09 -16.46 15.28
C THR A 5 7.85 -17.15 14.70
N ASP A 6 6.66 -16.65 15.03
CA ASP A 6 5.40 -17.22 14.53
C ASP A 6 5.23 -17.00 13.00
N LEU A 7 5.69 -15.86 12.48
CA LEU A 7 5.58 -15.54 11.05
C LEU A 7 6.55 -16.36 10.19
N LEU A 8 7.79 -16.50 10.64
CA LEU A 8 8.87 -17.12 9.86
C LEU A 8 8.97 -18.62 10.08
N GLN A 9 8.53 -19.09 11.24
CA GLN A 9 8.66 -20.48 11.69
C GLN A 9 10.09 -21.00 11.51
N PRO A 10 11.11 -20.31 12.06
CA PRO A 10 12.50 -20.73 11.95
C PRO A 10 12.73 -22.05 12.69
N ALA A 11 13.84 -22.75 12.37
CA ALA A 11 14.21 -23.99 13.03
C ALA A 11 14.42 -23.82 14.56
N SER A 12 14.84 -22.62 15.00
CA SER A 12 14.95 -22.23 16.39
C SER A 12 14.28 -20.88 16.62
N PRO A 13 13.61 -20.66 17.77
CA PRO A 13 13.00 -19.37 18.08
C PRO A 13 14.03 -18.24 18.08
N ILE A 14 13.63 -17.07 17.60
CA ILE A 14 14.45 -15.86 17.61
C ILE A 14 14.69 -15.43 19.06
N GLN A 15 15.96 -15.34 19.45
CA GLN A 15 16.36 -15.04 20.84
C GLN A 15 16.61 -13.55 21.05
N GLU A 16 17.14 -12.87 20.03
CA GLU A 16 17.54 -11.46 20.13
C GLU A 16 17.08 -10.66 18.89
N ILE A 17 16.76 -9.40 19.11
CA ILE A 17 16.48 -8.42 18.05
C ILE A 17 17.20 -7.12 18.40
N THR A 18 18.04 -6.66 17.49
CA THR A 18 18.65 -5.34 17.53
C THR A 18 17.88 -4.39 16.63
N PHE A 19 17.40 -3.28 17.17
CA PHE A 19 16.82 -2.20 16.35
C PHE A 19 17.94 -1.39 15.70
N LEU A 20 17.86 -1.23 14.39
CA LEU A 20 18.80 -0.47 13.59
C LEU A 20 18.25 0.93 13.32
N ASP A 21 19.14 1.84 12.89
CA ASP A 21 18.69 3.14 12.41
C ASP A 21 17.75 2.93 11.22
N LYS A 22 16.56 3.47 11.32
CA LYS A 22 15.53 3.39 10.29
C LYS A 22 15.84 4.26 9.06
N GLU A 23 16.80 5.19 9.17
CA GLU A 23 17.22 6.05 8.08
C GLU A 23 18.51 5.51 7.44
N LEU A 24 18.39 4.98 6.22
CA LEU A 24 19.54 4.68 5.38
C LEU A 24 19.85 5.90 4.52
N SER A 25 20.91 6.60 4.86
CA SER A 25 21.43 7.72 4.07
C SER A 25 21.81 7.27 2.66
N GLY A 26 21.69 8.16 1.68
CA GLY A 26 22.19 7.91 0.33
C GLY A 26 23.71 7.66 0.33
N MET A 27 24.18 6.78 -0.53
CA MET A 27 25.63 6.49 -0.68
C MET A 27 26.39 7.67 -1.30
N SER A 28 25.69 8.65 -1.88
CA SER A 28 26.24 9.89 -2.41
C SER A 28 25.31 11.08 -2.10
N LYS A 29 25.81 12.33 -2.29
CA LYS A 29 24.99 13.55 -2.12
C LYS A 29 23.78 13.64 -3.06
N TYR A 30 23.75 12.82 -4.09
CA TYR A 30 22.70 12.81 -5.11
C TYR A 30 21.68 11.68 -4.92
N GLU A 31 21.95 10.73 -4.03
CA GLU A 31 21.05 9.62 -3.73
C GLU A 31 20.11 9.98 -2.59
N ARG A 32 18.83 9.66 -2.79
CA ARG A 32 17.83 9.79 -1.73
C ARG A 32 18.05 8.73 -0.67
N GLY A 33 18.07 9.13 0.58
CA GLY A 33 17.96 8.23 1.72
C GLY A 33 16.61 7.52 1.73
N VAL A 34 16.53 6.41 2.43
CA VAL A 34 15.30 5.65 2.69
C VAL A 34 15.02 5.73 4.18
N ILE A 35 13.76 5.96 4.53
CA ILE A 35 13.28 5.92 5.91
C ILE A 35 12.30 4.76 6.00
N TYR A 36 12.61 3.77 6.84
CA TYR A 36 11.74 2.66 7.18
C TYR A 36 10.87 3.02 8.39
N ASP A 37 9.69 2.42 8.51
CA ASP A 37 8.91 2.58 9.74
C ASP A 37 9.61 1.90 10.91
N LEU A 38 10.14 0.67 10.69
CA LEU A 38 11.00 -0.05 11.62
C LEU A 38 12.05 -0.85 10.85
N PHE A 39 13.29 -0.85 11.34
CA PHE A 39 14.38 -1.67 10.80
C PHE A 39 15.08 -2.40 11.93
N CYS A 40 15.23 -3.71 11.82
CA CYS A 40 15.85 -4.52 12.85
C CYS A 40 16.62 -5.71 12.27
N ARG A 41 17.48 -6.30 13.10
CA ARG A 41 18.31 -7.47 12.77
C ARG A 41 18.22 -8.50 13.89
N THR A 42 18.18 -9.77 13.50
CA THR A 42 18.24 -10.90 14.43
C THR A 42 19.68 -11.39 14.62
N GLU A 43 19.89 -12.28 15.58
CA GLU A 43 21.21 -12.82 15.95
C GLU A 43 21.90 -13.56 14.81
N ASP A 44 21.16 -14.11 13.85
CA ASP A 44 21.71 -14.77 12.65
C ASP A 44 22.05 -13.80 11.52
N GLY A 45 21.90 -12.48 11.76
CA GLY A 45 22.17 -11.43 10.81
C GLY A 45 21.02 -11.13 9.83
N SER A 46 19.91 -11.85 9.89
CA SER A 46 18.73 -11.56 9.05
C SER A 46 18.15 -10.19 9.37
N GLU A 47 17.87 -9.39 8.34
CA GLU A 47 17.33 -8.04 8.45
C GLU A 47 15.82 -8.01 8.17
N PHE A 48 15.13 -7.17 8.94
CA PHE A 48 13.68 -7.00 8.84
C PHE A 48 13.33 -5.54 8.67
N ILE A 49 12.68 -5.24 7.56
CA ILE A 49 12.01 -3.97 7.29
C ILE A 49 10.54 -4.17 7.63
N VAL A 50 9.99 -3.37 8.53
CA VAL A 50 8.56 -3.38 8.82
C VAL A 50 7.97 -2.08 8.31
N GLU A 51 6.90 -2.19 7.52
CA GLU A 51 6.18 -1.07 6.92
C GLU A 51 4.71 -1.11 7.33
N MET A 52 4.15 0.03 7.69
CA MET A 52 2.75 0.18 8.06
C MET A 52 2.04 1.09 7.05
N GLN A 53 1.12 0.52 6.26
CA GLN A 53 0.45 1.25 5.20
C GLN A 53 -1.04 1.36 5.47
N ASN A 54 -1.50 2.58 5.73
CA ASN A 54 -2.90 2.84 6.01
C ASN A 54 -3.76 2.95 4.74
N ARG A 55 -3.15 3.27 3.58
CA ARG A 55 -3.83 3.42 2.29
C ARG A 55 -3.02 2.84 1.16
N TYR A 56 -3.73 2.31 0.17
CA TYR A 56 -3.12 1.85 -1.06
C TYR A 56 -2.40 3.00 -1.79
N GLN A 57 -1.21 2.70 -2.27
CA GLN A 57 -0.41 3.57 -3.13
C GLN A 57 -0.07 2.81 -4.41
N THR A 58 -0.26 3.46 -5.56
CA THR A 58 -0.10 2.83 -6.89
C THR A 58 1.28 2.18 -7.09
N LEU A 59 2.34 2.77 -6.53
CA LEU A 59 3.71 2.28 -6.65
C LEU A 59 4.18 1.50 -5.39
N PHE A 60 3.24 0.85 -4.68
CA PHE A 60 3.57 0.12 -3.46
C PHE A 60 4.62 -0.97 -3.68
N ALA A 61 4.45 -1.80 -4.72
CA ALA A 61 5.39 -2.89 -5.04
C ALA A 61 6.79 -2.36 -5.39
N ASP A 62 6.86 -1.30 -6.22
CA ASP A 62 8.13 -0.68 -6.61
C ASP A 62 8.87 -0.12 -5.40
N ARG A 63 8.14 0.50 -4.46
CA ARG A 63 8.72 1.01 -3.23
C ARG A 63 9.29 -0.10 -2.36
N ILE A 64 8.59 -1.22 -2.19
CA ILE A 64 9.08 -2.36 -1.42
C ILE A 64 10.33 -2.96 -2.06
N LEU A 65 10.35 -3.12 -3.39
CA LEU A 65 11.54 -3.59 -4.11
C LEU A 65 12.71 -2.63 -3.95
N TYR A 66 12.46 -1.33 -4.02
CA TYR A 66 13.50 -0.31 -3.77
C TYR A 66 14.07 -0.41 -2.35
N TYR A 67 13.22 -0.58 -1.34
CA TYR A 67 13.64 -0.72 0.05
C TYR A 67 14.51 -1.96 0.27
N LEU A 68 14.10 -3.10 -0.27
CA LEU A 68 14.88 -4.34 -0.22
C LEU A 68 16.23 -4.19 -0.93
N SER A 69 16.25 -3.57 -2.11
CA SER A 69 17.48 -3.33 -2.88
C SER A 69 18.45 -2.44 -2.11
N ARG A 70 17.96 -1.42 -1.41
CA ARG A 70 18.77 -0.52 -0.57
C ARG A 70 19.36 -1.26 0.63
N SER A 71 18.57 -2.12 1.31
CA SER A 71 19.07 -2.94 2.42
C SER A 71 20.16 -3.91 1.94
N PHE A 72 19.96 -4.61 0.82
CA PHE A 72 21.01 -5.48 0.25
C PHE A 72 22.29 -4.71 -0.13
N SER A 73 22.14 -3.56 -0.79
CA SER A 73 23.31 -2.73 -1.16
C SER A 73 24.06 -2.20 0.05
N SER A 74 23.40 -2.00 1.19
CA SER A 74 24.05 -1.51 2.42
C SER A 74 24.86 -2.59 3.14
N GLN A 75 24.72 -3.87 2.77
CA GLN A 75 25.50 -4.97 3.33
C GLN A 75 26.92 -5.05 2.77
N GLU A 76 27.18 -4.37 1.66
CA GLU A 76 28.54 -4.24 1.13
C GLU A 76 29.41 -3.40 2.07
N SER A 77 30.47 -3.99 2.58
CA SER A 77 31.46 -3.27 3.39
C SER A 77 32.44 -2.55 2.47
N ARG A 78 32.42 -1.20 2.49
CA ARG A 78 33.38 -0.40 1.73
C ARG A 78 34.80 -0.72 2.18
N GLY A 79 35.65 -1.09 1.21
CA GLY A 79 37.07 -1.37 1.43
C GLY A 79 37.38 -2.79 1.90
N ASP A 80 36.38 -3.67 1.93
CA ASP A 80 36.63 -5.09 2.11
C ASP A 80 36.95 -5.73 0.75
N GLU A 81 38.27 -5.82 0.42
CA GLU A 81 38.77 -6.45 -0.81
C GLU A 81 38.46 -7.96 -0.88
N MET A 82 38.05 -8.57 0.23
CA MET A 82 37.74 -9.99 0.36
C MET A 82 36.24 -10.28 0.37
N TRP A 83 35.37 -9.28 0.11
CA TRP A 83 33.92 -9.49 0.08
C TRP A 83 33.52 -10.47 -1.02
N ASP A 84 32.91 -11.57 -0.61
CA ASP A 84 32.56 -12.73 -1.44
C ASP A 84 31.11 -12.73 -1.95
N PHE A 85 30.43 -11.58 -1.99
CA PHE A 85 29.00 -11.42 -2.33
C PHE A 85 28.04 -12.18 -1.41
N ARG A 86 28.47 -12.54 -0.21
CA ARG A 86 27.62 -13.21 0.76
C ARG A 86 26.65 -12.24 1.41
N LEU A 87 25.38 -12.30 0.97
CA LEU A 87 24.30 -11.51 1.54
C LEU A 87 23.63 -12.24 2.69
N THR A 88 23.22 -11.52 3.73
CA THR A 88 22.28 -11.99 4.73
C THR A 88 20.85 -11.82 4.23
N PRO A 89 19.86 -12.63 4.72
CA PRO A 89 18.47 -12.46 4.34
C PRO A 89 17.91 -11.07 4.69
N VAL A 90 17.07 -10.53 3.81
CA VAL A 90 16.30 -9.31 4.06
C VAL A 90 14.82 -9.62 3.84
N TYR A 91 14.01 -9.40 4.85
CA TYR A 91 12.59 -9.66 4.84
C TYR A 91 11.82 -8.35 5.03
N CYS A 92 10.81 -8.10 4.17
CA CYS A 92 9.93 -6.96 4.33
C CYS A 92 8.56 -7.42 4.82
N ILE A 93 8.10 -6.86 5.94
CA ILE A 93 6.82 -7.18 6.57
C ILE A 93 5.92 -5.96 6.45
N CYS A 94 4.86 -6.07 5.65
CA CYS A 94 3.96 -4.97 5.33
C CYS A 94 2.62 -5.18 6.02
N PHE A 95 2.29 -4.37 7.02
CA PHE A 95 0.95 -4.30 7.60
C PHE A 95 0.10 -3.37 6.75
N LEU A 96 -0.94 -3.91 6.11
CA LEU A 96 -1.77 -3.20 5.15
C LEU A 96 -3.18 -3.01 5.69
N ASN A 97 -3.63 -1.77 5.80
CA ASN A 97 -5.01 -1.44 6.17
C ASN A 97 -5.96 -1.41 4.94
N PHE A 98 -5.62 -2.15 3.90
CA PHE A 98 -6.35 -2.31 2.65
C PHE A 98 -6.06 -3.69 2.04
N HIS A 99 -6.87 -4.11 1.06
CA HIS A 99 -6.58 -5.28 0.24
C HIS A 99 -5.72 -4.89 -0.96
N LEU A 100 -4.73 -5.72 -1.30
CA LEU A 100 -3.88 -5.49 -2.47
C LEU A 100 -4.69 -5.57 -3.76
N SER A 101 -4.61 -4.51 -4.56
CA SER A 101 -5.25 -4.47 -5.89
C SER A 101 -4.60 -5.49 -6.84
N GLY A 102 -5.42 -6.12 -7.67
CA GLY A 102 -4.97 -7.16 -8.61
C GLY A 102 -4.84 -8.57 -8.03
N PHE A 103 -5.07 -8.74 -6.72
CA PHE A 103 -5.03 -10.03 -6.05
C PHE A 103 -6.36 -10.33 -5.35
N LYS A 104 -6.64 -11.63 -5.16
CA LYS A 104 -7.75 -12.02 -4.29
C LYS A 104 -7.41 -11.63 -2.84
N PRO A 105 -8.35 -11.09 -2.05
CA PRO A 105 -8.13 -10.79 -0.64
C PRO A 105 -7.57 -12.01 0.11
N GLN A 106 -6.51 -11.80 0.87
CA GLN A 106 -5.86 -12.84 1.66
C GLN A 106 -5.22 -12.20 2.89
N SER A 107 -5.40 -12.81 4.06
CA SER A 107 -4.90 -12.28 5.33
C SER A 107 -3.37 -12.21 5.40
N LEU A 108 -2.70 -13.23 4.92
CA LEU A 108 -1.25 -13.31 4.82
C LEU A 108 -0.87 -13.77 3.40
N ARG A 109 0.06 -13.06 2.78
CA ARG A 109 0.66 -13.43 1.50
C ARG A 109 2.18 -13.39 1.62
N THR A 110 2.83 -14.45 1.17
CA THR A 110 4.29 -14.52 1.08
C THR A 110 4.71 -14.42 -0.39
N VAL A 111 5.56 -13.44 -0.68
CA VAL A 111 6.17 -13.24 -2.01
C VAL A 111 7.63 -13.63 -1.94
N GLN A 112 8.09 -14.44 -2.91
CA GLN A 112 9.44 -14.99 -2.99
C GLN A 112 9.90 -15.03 -4.46
N LEU A 113 11.23 -15.11 -4.65
CA LEU A 113 11.82 -15.36 -5.96
C LEU A 113 11.81 -16.87 -6.25
N LYS A 114 11.18 -17.25 -7.34
CA LYS A 114 11.03 -18.64 -7.77
C LYS A 114 11.34 -18.77 -9.25
N VAL A 115 11.74 -19.99 -9.65
CA VAL A 115 11.87 -20.38 -11.05
C VAL A 115 10.48 -20.53 -11.65
N ASP A 116 10.15 -19.80 -12.69
CA ASP A 116 8.79 -19.77 -13.27
C ASP A 116 8.35 -21.14 -13.79
N GLU A 117 9.26 -21.91 -14.40
CA GLU A 117 8.96 -23.19 -15.01
C GLU A 117 8.70 -24.32 -13.99
N THR A 118 9.35 -24.26 -12.82
CA THR A 118 9.31 -25.37 -11.84
C THR A 118 8.63 -24.98 -10.54
N GLY A 119 8.55 -23.66 -10.23
CA GLY A 119 8.08 -23.15 -8.95
C GLY A 119 9.10 -23.32 -7.81
N GLU A 120 10.30 -23.84 -8.10
CA GLU A 120 11.38 -24.01 -7.12
C GLU A 120 11.88 -22.67 -6.60
N LEU A 121 12.24 -22.64 -5.32
CA LEU A 121 12.78 -21.45 -4.69
C LEU A 121 14.18 -21.15 -5.25
N PHE A 122 14.35 -19.99 -5.89
CA PHE A 122 15.64 -19.55 -6.41
C PHE A 122 16.61 -19.12 -5.28
N THR A 123 16.09 -18.40 -4.29
CA THR A 123 16.83 -18.00 -3.09
C THR A 123 15.88 -17.73 -1.93
N ASP A 124 16.31 -18.00 -0.71
CA ASP A 124 15.60 -17.71 0.53
C ASP A 124 15.95 -16.32 1.11
N LYS A 125 16.90 -15.62 0.48
CA LYS A 125 17.41 -14.33 0.98
C LYS A 125 16.40 -13.19 0.92
N LEU A 126 15.36 -13.29 0.09
CA LEU A 126 14.35 -12.25 -0.10
C LEU A 126 12.95 -12.82 0.12
N LYS A 127 12.21 -12.21 1.06
CA LYS A 127 10.78 -12.48 1.24
C LYS A 127 10.04 -11.18 1.53
N VAL A 128 8.84 -11.05 0.98
CA VAL A 128 7.90 -10.01 1.37
C VAL A 128 6.67 -10.67 1.96
N PHE A 129 6.28 -10.24 3.15
CA PHE A 129 5.05 -10.64 3.80
C PHE A 129 4.06 -9.48 3.75
N THR A 130 2.89 -9.70 3.16
CA THR A 130 1.79 -8.73 3.22
C THR A 130 0.71 -9.25 4.15
N LEU A 131 0.36 -8.45 5.15
CA LEU A 131 -0.58 -8.75 6.21
C LEU A 131 -1.79 -7.82 6.03
N GLU A 132 -2.87 -8.33 5.42
CA GLU A 132 -4.06 -7.54 5.06
C GLU A 132 -5.02 -7.48 6.25
N LEU A 133 -4.89 -6.44 7.09
CA LEU A 133 -5.65 -6.24 8.32
C LEU A 133 -7.18 -6.19 8.13
N PRO A 134 -7.74 -5.67 7.01
CA PRO A 134 -9.20 -5.67 6.83
C PRO A 134 -9.84 -7.06 6.90
N SER A 135 -9.08 -8.12 6.62
CA SER A 135 -9.54 -9.52 6.75
C SER A 135 -9.94 -9.88 8.19
N TYR A 136 -9.40 -9.19 9.19
CA TYR A 136 -9.61 -9.49 10.61
C TYR A 136 -10.63 -8.57 11.31
N ARG A 137 -11.09 -7.47 10.67
CA ARG A 137 -12.01 -6.51 11.31
C ARG A 137 -13.36 -7.12 11.72
N ASN A 138 -13.87 -8.04 10.90
CA ASN A 138 -15.15 -8.70 11.13
C ASN A 138 -15.00 -10.19 11.43
N MET A 139 -13.76 -10.66 11.63
CA MET A 139 -13.48 -12.03 12.03
C MET A 139 -13.87 -12.23 13.50
N ARG A 140 -14.38 -13.40 13.84
CA ARG A 140 -14.67 -13.78 15.24
C ARG A 140 -13.44 -14.47 15.82
N GLU A 141 -13.26 -14.38 17.13
CA GLU A 141 -12.15 -15.05 17.84
C GLU A 141 -12.07 -16.56 17.55
N GLU A 142 -13.22 -17.21 17.48
CA GLU A 142 -13.35 -18.65 17.20
C GLU A 142 -12.91 -19.06 15.78
N ASP A 143 -12.84 -18.11 14.86
CA ASP A 143 -12.40 -18.33 13.47
C ASP A 143 -10.88 -18.24 13.33
N CYS A 144 -10.18 -17.70 14.32
CA CYS A 144 -8.72 -17.66 14.36
C CYS A 144 -8.14 -19.06 14.64
N LYS A 145 -7.29 -19.58 13.76
CA LYS A 145 -6.76 -20.95 13.82
C LYS A 145 -5.25 -21.01 14.00
N THR A 146 -4.54 -20.01 13.53
CA THR A 146 -3.07 -19.97 13.53
C THR A 146 -2.53 -18.92 14.48
N GLN A 147 -1.25 -19.05 14.86
CA GLN A 147 -0.58 -18.05 15.69
C GLN A 147 -0.60 -16.66 15.02
N ILE A 148 -0.46 -16.62 13.69
CA ILE A 148 -0.55 -15.36 12.94
C ILE A 148 -1.96 -14.78 12.98
N ASP A 149 -3.00 -15.62 12.95
CA ASP A 149 -4.37 -15.12 13.13
C ASP A 149 -4.54 -14.43 14.49
N TYR A 150 -3.99 -15.00 15.56
CA TYR A 150 -4.06 -14.39 16.90
C TYR A 150 -3.36 -13.03 16.94
N TRP A 151 -2.19 -12.90 16.31
CA TRP A 151 -1.49 -11.62 16.19
C TRP A 151 -2.29 -10.59 15.42
N LEU A 152 -2.74 -10.95 14.21
CA LEU A 152 -3.42 -10.01 13.32
C LEU A 152 -4.80 -9.62 13.85
N TYR A 153 -5.52 -10.55 14.48
CA TYR A 153 -6.77 -10.26 15.17
C TYR A 153 -6.57 -9.22 16.28
N ASN A 154 -5.60 -9.45 17.16
CA ASN A 154 -5.29 -8.52 18.25
C ASN A 154 -4.83 -7.16 17.73
N ILE A 155 -3.90 -7.10 16.78
CA ILE A 155 -3.40 -5.84 16.19
C ILE A 155 -4.54 -5.05 15.53
N THR A 156 -5.43 -5.74 14.81
CA THR A 156 -6.52 -5.08 14.06
C THR A 156 -7.61 -4.53 14.98
N ASN A 157 -7.91 -5.24 16.07
CA ASN A 157 -9.06 -4.94 16.93
C ASN A 157 -8.67 -4.32 18.27
N LEU A 158 -7.41 -3.97 18.49
CA LEU A 158 -6.86 -3.50 19.77
C LEU A 158 -7.62 -2.31 20.36
N GLU A 159 -8.03 -1.35 19.52
CA GLU A 159 -8.79 -0.16 19.94
C GLU A 159 -10.17 -0.49 20.53
N THR A 160 -10.78 -1.61 20.12
CA THR A 160 -12.11 -2.04 20.58
C THR A 160 -12.05 -2.95 21.81
N MET A 161 -10.87 -3.49 22.12
CA MET A 161 -10.63 -4.39 23.25
C MET A 161 -10.40 -3.59 24.55
N LYS A 162 -11.44 -3.41 25.35
CA LYS A 162 -11.37 -2.54 26.54
C LYS A 162 -10.58 -3.13 27.72
N THR A 163 -10.65 -4.44 27.97
CA THR A 163 -10.11 -5.06 29.20
C THR A 163 -9.58 -6.47 29.04
N ASN A 164 -9.87 -7.14 27.96
CA ASN A 164 -9.46 -8.53 27.76
C ASN A 164 -8.90 -8.72 26.36
N ILE A 165 -7.59 -8.93 26.29
CA ILE A 165 -6.92 -9.29 25.04
C ILE A 165 -7.13 -10.78 24.82
N PRO A 166 -7.73 -11.22 23.69
CA PRO A 166 -7.91 -12.64 23.39
C PRO A 166 -6.58 -13.42 23.28
N PHE A 167 -6.69 -14.73 23.42
CA PHE A 167 -5.57 -15.68 23.20
C PHE A 167 -4.42 -15.61 24.21
N GLN A 168 -4.61 -15.01 25.38
CA GLN A 168 -3.59 -14.98 26.45
C GLN A 168 -3.23 -16.39 26.95
N GLN A 169 -4.19 -17.32 26.95
CA GLN A 169 -3.96 -18.72 27.31
C GLN A 169 -3.15 -19.48 26.26
N GLN A 170 -3.29 -19.10 24.99
CA GLN A 170 -2.56 -19.68 23.87
C GLN A 170 -1.12 -19.12 23.78
N GLN A 171 -0.96 -17.82 24.11
CA GLN A 171 0.34 -17.17 24.12
C GLN A 171 0.42 -16.11 25.21
N PRO A 172 1.29 -16.29 26.24
CA PRO A 172 1.47 -15.34 27.33
C PRO A 172 1.94 -13.94 26.90
N VAL A 173 2.51 -13.82 25.68
CA VAL A 173 2.93 -12.51 25.12
C VAL A 173 1.75 -11.55 24.96
N PHE A 174 0.52 -12.05 24.73
CA PHE A 174 -0.66 -11.20 24.57
C PHE A 174 -1.08 -10.51 25.88
N GLU A 175 -0.72 -11.06 27.03
CA GLU A 175 -0.85 -10.35 28.30
C GLU A 175 0.03 -9.08 28.32
N LYS A 176 1.27 -9.19 27.81
CA LYS A 176 2.17 -8.04 27.70
C LYS A 176 1.65 -7.02 26.68
N VAL A 177 1.08 -7.49 25.56
CA VAL A 177 0.45 -6.61 24.55
C VAL A 177 -0.71 -5.82 25.18
N GLY A 178 -1.56 -6.47 25.98
CA GLY A 178 -2.63 -5.80 26.72
C GLY A 178 -2.11 -4.71 27.65
N ASN A 179 -1.08 -5.02 28.42
CA ASN A 179 -0.44 -4.06 29.32
C ASN A 179 0.17 -2.83 28.61
N ILE A 180 0.70 -3.03 27.42
CA ILE A 180 1.25 -1.94 26.57
C ILE A 180 0.11 -1.12 25.95
N ALA A 181 -0.97 -1.78 25.54
CA ALA A 181 -2.13 -1.15 24.89
C ALA A 181 -3.01 -0.34 25.85
N GLU A 182 -2.86 -0.49 27.16
CA GLU A 182 -3.54 0.35 28.11
C GLU A 182 -3.05 1.81 28.01
N LEU A 183 -3.73 2.60 27.17
CA LEU A 183 -3.55 4.06 27.00
C LEU A 183 -3.54 4.84 28.33
N VAL A 184 -4.07 4.25 29.39
CA VAL A 184 -4.10 4.79 30.76
C VAL A 184 -2.70 5.01 31.34
N ARG A 185 -1.66 4.44 30.75
CA ARG A 185 -0.27 4.52 31.24
C ARG A 185 0.61 5.49 30.45
N MET A 186 0.06 6.18 29.44
CA MET A 186 0.80 7.25 28.77
C MET A 186 1.04 8.41 29.74
N THR A 187 2.26 8.89 29.79
CA THR A 187 2.57 10.16 30.46
C THR A 187 1.83 11.30 29.76
N PRO A 188 1.59 12.44 30.43
CA PRO A 188 0.96 13.61 29.81
C PRO A 188 1.70 14.07 28.53
N GLU A 189 3.02 13.93 28.48
CA GLU A 189 3.88 14.27 27.36
C GLU A 189 3.66 13.31 26.17
N GLU A 190 3.62 12.02 26.45
CA GLU A 190 3.35 10.98 25.41
C GLU A 190 1.93 11.11 24.86
N LEU A 191 0.93 11.36 25.71
CA LEU A 191 -0.45 11.61 25.30
C LEU A 191 -0.56 12.86 24.42
N LYS A 192 0.19 13.91 24.75
CA LYS A 192 0.25 15.13 23.93
C LYS A 192 0.86 14.84 22.54
N GLN A 193 1.96 14.10 22.47
CA GLN A 193 2.60 13.72 21.21
C GLN A 193 1.68 12.83 20.37
N TYR A 194 1.01 11.87 21.01
CA TYR A 194 0.01 11.02 20.35
C TYR A 194 -1.13 11.85 19.75
N ASN A 195 -1.70 12.79 20.52
CA ASN A 195 -2.78 13.65 20.02
C ASN A 195 -2.33 14.55 18.85
N ILE A 196 -1.11 15.10 18.88
CA ILE A 196 -0.54 15.87 17.77
C ILE A 196 -0.42 14.99 16.52
N SER A 197 0.04 13.76 16.67
CA SER A 197 0.16 12.80 15.55
C SER A 197 -1.20 12.46 14.95
N ILE A 198 -2.22 12.25 15.78
CA ILE A 198 -3.60 12.00 15.34
C ILE A 198 -4.19 13.22 14.62
N ASP A 199 -3.97 14.42 15.11
CA ASP A 199 -4.48 15.65 14.49
C ASP A 199 -3.78 15.93 13.15
N THR A 200 -2.48 15.70 13.07
CA THR A 200 -1.72 15.77 11.82
C THR A 200 -2.26 14.74 10.81
N TYR A 201 -2.50 13.52 11.25
CA TYR A 201 -3.09 12.47 10.40
C TYR A 201 -4.49 12.87 9.89
N ARG A 202 -5.37 13.38 10.78
CA ARG A 202 -6.72 13.83 10.42
C ARG A 202 -6.70 14.97 9.42
N THR A 203 -5.78 15.92 9.61
CA THR A 203 -5.59 17.07 8.72
C THR A 203 -5.15 16.59 7.34
N ASN A 204 -4.12 15.75 7.26
CA ASN A 204 -3.66 15.18 5.99
C ASN A 204 -4.76 14.37 5.29
N LEU A 205 -5.58 13.64 6.06
CA LEU A 205 -6.71 12.90 5.54
C LEU A 205 -7.78 13.83 4.92
N ALA A 206 -8.06 14.95 5.58
CA ALA A 206 -9.02 15.94 5.08
C ALA A 206 -8.52 16.60 3.79
N VAL A 207 -7.25 17.01 3.74
CA VAL A 207 -6.62 17.57 2.53
C VAL A 207 -6.69 16.58 1.37
N MET A 208 -6.27 15.34 1.56
CA MET A 208 -6.33 14.31 0.52
C MET A 208 -7.74 14.04 -0.01
N LYS A 209 -8.76 14.08 0.87
CA LYS A 209 -10.16 13.92 0.44
C LYS A 209 -10.60 15.06 -0.43
N THR A 210 -10.21 16.31 -0.10
CA THR A 210 -10.52 17.49 -0.88
C THR A 210 -9.85 17.42 -2.25
N GLU A 211 -8.54 17.18 -2.31
CA GLU A 211 -7.79 17.04 -3.57
C GLU A 211 -8.35 15.94 -4.47
N THR A 212 -8.74 14.80 -3.88
CA THR A 212 -9.36 13.70 -4.64
C THR A 212 -10.71 14.11 -5.22
N ALA A 213 -11.54 14.81 -4.45
CA ALA A 213 -12.86 15.28 -4.91
C ALA A 213 -12.73 16.34 -6.02
N GLU A 214 -11.80 17.27 -5.86
CA GLU A 214 -11.49 18.30 -6.87
C GLU A 214 -10.97 17.67 -8.16
N GLY A 215 -9.98 16.78 -8.08
CA GLY A 215 -9.43 16.08 -9.25
C GLY A 215 -10.49 15.21 -9.97
N TYR A 216 -11.41 14.58 -9.23
CA TYR A 216 -12.52 13.84 -9.83
C TYR A 216 -13.50 14.78 -10.56
N ALA A 217 -13.84 15.93 -9.95
CA ALA A 217 -14.73 16.92 -10.55
C ALA A 217 -14.11 17.52 -11.83
N GLU A 218 -12.83 17.87 -11.80
CA GLU A 218 -12.10 18.37 -12.96
C GLU A 218 -12.04 17.31 -14.09
N GLY A 219 -11.67 16.07 -13.76
CA GLY A 219 -11.62 14.99 -14.75
C GLY A 219 -12.98 14.69 -15.38
N LEU A 220 -14.07 14.78 -14.60
CA LEU A 220 -15.43 14.62 -15.10
C LEU A 220 -15.81 15.79 -16.04
N ALA A 221 -15.49 17.02 -15.67
CA ALA A 221 -15.76 18.20 -16.47
C ALA A 221 -14.99 18.14 -17.81
N GLU A 222 -13.70 17.81 -17.79
CA GLU A 222 -12.92 17.60 -19.02
C GLU A 222 -13.49 16.47 -19.89
N GLY A 223 -13.86 15.35 -19.27
CA GLY A 223 -14.46 14.21 -19.98
C GLY A 223 -15.73 14.58 -20.70
N LEU A 224 -16.64 15.31 -20.02
CA LEU A 224 -17.89 15.81 -20.60
C LEU A 224 -17.64 16.78 -21.75
N ALA A 225 -16.69 17.73 -21.59
CA ALA A 225 -16.33 18.68 -22.63
C ALA A 225 -15.80 17.96 -23.89
N LYS A 226 -14.91 16.98 -23.74
CA LYS A 226 -14.39 16.17 -24.86
C LYS A 226 -15.47 15.36 -25.57
N VAL A 227 -16.42 14.80 -24.81
CA VAL A 227 -17.58 14.08 -25.39
C VAL A 227 -18.46 15.05 -26.18
N GLN A 228 -18.73 16.23 -25.64
CA GLN A 228 -19.58 17.24 -26.29
C GLN A 228 -18.93 17.73 -27.59
N GLU A 229 -17.63 18.01 -27.60
CA GLU A 229 -16.87 18.38 -28.79
C GLU A 229 -16.93 17.29 -29.88
N LYS A 230 -16.75 16.01 -29.51
CA LYS A 230 -16.86 14.89 -30.45
C LYS A 230 -18.26 14.71 -31.03
N VAL A 231 -19.30 14.89 -30.18
CA VAL A 231 -20.69 14.82 -30.62
C VAL A 231 -21.00 15.98 -31.61
N GLU A 232 -20.54 17.17 -31.31
CA GLU A 232 -20.71 18.33 -32.18
C GLU A 232 -19.99 18.13 -33.53
N SER A 233 -18.74 17.67 -33.51
CA SER A 233 -17.98 17.31 -34.73
C SER A 233 -18.70 16.25 -35.55
N ALA A 234 -19.16 15.17 -34.93
CA ALA A 234 -19.89 14.11 -35.61
C ALA A 234 -21.20 14.61 -36.23
N LYS A 235 -21.95 15.50 -35.56
CA LYS A 235 -23.15 16.13 -36.11
C LYS A 235 -22.83 17.00 -37.34
N LEU A 236 -21.73 17.72 -37.34
CA LEU A 236 -21.28 18.54 -38.48
C LEU A 236 -20.88 17.66 -39.65
N ASP A 237 -20.21 16.53 -39.43
CA ASP A 237 -19.82 15.62 -40.49
C ASP A 237 -21.06 14.92 -41.12
N ILE A 238 -22.01 14.49 -40.30
CA ILE A 238 -23.30 13.97 -40.77
C ILE A 238 -24.04 15.03 -41.59
N ALA A 239 -24.07 16.28 -41.11
CA ALA A 239 -24.72 17.37 -41.83
C ALA A 239 -24.09 17.61 -43.19
N ARG A 240 -22.75 17.58 -43.32
CA ARG A 240 -22.04 17.69 -44.62
C ARG A 240 -22.42 16.56 -45.58
N GLN A 241 -22.49 15.33 -45.07
CA GLN A 241 -22.87 14.17 -45.89
C GLN A 241 -24.32 14.29 -46.43
N LEU A 242 -25.27 14.62 -45.56
CA LEU A 242 -26.67 14.80 -45.91
C LEU A 242 -26.88 15.94 -46.92
N LEU A 243 -26.14 17.05 -46.79
CA LEU A 243 -26.17 18.13 -47.79
C LEU A 243 -25.59 17.71 -49.12
N ALA A 244 -24.51 16.90 -49.13
CA ALA A 244 -23.94 16.34 -50.37
C ALA A 244 -24.87 15.36 -51.06
N GLU A 245 -25.75 14.69 -50.34
CA GLU A 245 -26.83 13.83 -50.90
C GLU A 245 -28.05 14.61 -51.42
N GLY A 246 -28.01 15.96 -51.31
CA GLY A 246 -29.06 16.83 -51.87
C GLY A 246 -30.24 17.12 -50.96
N LEU A 247 -30.14 16.83 -49.64
CA LEU A 247 -31.18 17.20 -48.68
C LEU A 247 -31.22 18.70 -48.42
N THR A 248 -32.38 19.26 -48.12
CA THR A 248 -32.52 20.69 -47.83
C THR A 248 -31.96 21.01 -46.44
N ALA A 249 -31.47 22.27 -46.29
CA ALA A 249 -30.86 22.71 -45.02
C ALA A 249 -31.81 22.58 -43.83
N GLU A 250 -33.15 22.75 -44.02
CA GLU A 250 -34.14 22.58 -42.97
C GLU A 250 -34.27 21.13 -42.50
N LEU A 251 -34.24 20.17 -43.43
CA LEU A 251 -34.30 18.73 -43.12
C LEU A 251 -33.01 18.28 -42.42
N VAL A 252 -31.84 18.76 -42.86
CA VAL A 252 -30.56 18.44 -42.24
C VAL A 252 -30.48 19.03 -40.81
N ALA A 253 -30.91 20.28 -40.60
CA ALA A 253 -30.94 20.88 -39.27
C ALA A 253 -31.83 20.08 -38.33
N LYS A 254 -32.98 19.62 -38.78
CA LYS A 254 -33.90 18.78 -37.99
C LYS A 254 -33.30 17.39 -37.69
N ALA A 255 -32.63 16.77 -38.65
CA ALA A 255 -32.06 15.43 -38.48
C ALA A 255 -30.83 15.43 -37.53
N THR A 256 -29.99 16.46 -37.60
CA THR A 256 -28.75 16.55 -36.79
C THR A 256 -28.94 17.31 -35.47
N SER A 257 -30.09 17.98 -35.29
CA SER A 257 -30.35 18.90 -34.18
C SER A 257 -29.35 20.06 -34.12
N LEU A 258 -28.75 20.44 -35.25
CA LEU A 258 -27.91 21.62 -35.37
C LEU A 258 -28.74 22.86 -35.68
N PRO A 259 -28.34 24.06 -35.22
CA PRO A 259 -28.97 25.30 -35.60
C PRO A 259 -28.97 25.50 -37.14
N ILE A 260 -30.09 25.92 -37.71
CA ILE A 260 -30.21 26.10 -39.14
C ILE A 260 -29.10 27.05 -39.73
N GLU A 261 -28.72 28.06 -38.99
CA GLU A 261 -27.66 28.97 -39.33
C GLU A 261 -26.30 28.29 -39.49
N THR A 262 -26.03 27.29 -38.65
CA THR A 262 -24.82 26.45 -38.72
C THR A 262 -24.85 25.58 -39.98
N VAL A 263 -25.99 24.94 -40.26
CA VAL A 263 -26.16 24.12 -41.49
C VAL A 263 -26.04 24.97 -42.75
N MET A 264 -26.61 26.16 -42.78
CA MET A 264 -26.51 27.07 -43.92
C MET A 264 -25.05 27.52 -44.20
N LYS A 265 -24.20 27.60 -43.17
CA LYS A 265 -22.77 27.88 -43.35
C LYS A 265 -22.00 26.71 -43.98
N LEU A 266 -22.51 25.52 -43.91
CA LEU A 266 -21.92 24.33 -44.55
C LEU A 266 -22.30 24.17 -46.02
N CYS A 267 -23.32 24.90 -46.51
CA CYS A 267 -23.74 24.96 -47.91
C CYS A 267 -22.87 25.85 -48.78
N LYS A 268 -21.87 26.56 -48.22
CA LYS A 268 -20.94 27.42 -48.92
C LYS A 268 -19.63 26.68 -49.21
#